data_b78201f6e1e5ed00c9a535df2eb7089b
#
_entry.id   b78201f6e1e5ed00c9a535df2eb7089b
#
_cell.length_a   1.000
_cell.length_b   1.000
_cell.length_c   1.000
_cell.angle_alpha   90.00
_cell.angle_beta   90.00
_cell.angle_gamma   90.00
#
_symmetry.space_group_name_H-M   'P 1'
#
loop_
_entity.id
_entity.type
_entity.pdbx_description
1 polymer ?
#
loop_
_entity_poly.entity_id
_entity_poly.type
_entity_poly.pdbx_seq_one_letter_code
_entity_poly.pdbx_strand_id
1 'polypeptide(L)'
;QMDPGELAQLVEPVAHGQVEYAKANRLATGEAWTLMPRARYLGNATLSLLTKIASGYWHVADSQAGYTAIARRALERLDLDRLYPRYGFPNDMLVHLNVIDARVRDIPSRPVYGVGERSGIRYSRVVPAISRLLVKAFFWRLWQKYVIRDFHPLVFFYVLGIALFLAGLGLGLAEVVLRALGNAIPAATIVLVALLLVFGSQLVLFAMWLDMERNKDLR
;
A
#
# COMPACT_ATOMS: atom_id res chain seq x y z
N GLN A 1 -13.31 9.95 14.34
CA GLN A 1 -14.75 9.93 14.04
C GLN A 1 -15.01 10.66 12.72
N MET A 2 -16.20 10.59 12.21
CA MET A 2 -16.61 11.10 10.89
C MET A 2 -17.60 12.20 11.08
N ASP A 3 -17.50 13.27 10.26
CA ASP A 3 -18.47 14.37 10.26
C ASP A 3 -19.63 14.03 9.30
N PRO A 4 -20.89 13.95 9.79
CA PRO A 4 -22.03 13.72 8.90
C PRO A 4 -22.23 14.82 7.86
N GLY A 5 -21.79 16.05 8.13
CA GLY A 5 -21.86 17.17 7.19
C GLY A 5 -21.03 16.97 5.93
N GLU A 6 -20.00 16.11 5.98
CA GLU A 6 -19.14 15.79 4.83
C GLU A 6 -19.69 14.66 3.95
N LEU A 7 -20.83 14.04 4.32
CA LEU A 7 -21.41 12.91 3.59
C LEU A 7 -21.71 13.24 2.12
N ALA A 8 -22.28 14.42 1.87
CA ALA A 8 -22.61 14.86 0.52
C ALA A 8 -21.38 14.92 -0.38
N GLN A 9 -20.27 15.51 0.09
CA GLN A 9 -19.02 15.63 -0.66
C GLN A 9 -18.40 14.25 -0.96
N LEU A 10 -18.59 13.28 -0.04
CA LEU A 10 -18.09 11.93 -0.22
C LEU A 10 -18.90 11.13 -1.26
N VAL A 11 -20.22 11.31 -1.26
CA VAL A 11 -21.14 10.56 -2.13
C VAL A 11 -21.22 11.15 -3.54
N GLU A 12 -21.11 12.46 -3.69
CA GLU A 12 -21.30 13.19 -4.94
C GLU A 12 -20.46 12.63 -6.11
N PRO A 13 -19.14 12.44 -6.00
CA PRO A 13 -18.33 11.93 -7.13
C PRO A 13 -18.71 10.51 -7.54
N VAL A 14 -19.22 9.69 -6.63
CA VAL A 14 -19.72 8.35 -6.90
C VAL A 14 -21.08 8.39 -7.56
N ALA A 15 -22.00 9.24 -7.07
CA ALA A 15 -23.35 9.40 -7.61
C ALA A 15 -23.33 9.94 -9.05
N HIS A 16 -22.39 10.84 -9.38
CA HIS A 16 -22.19 11.36 -10.74
C HIS A 16 -21.36 10.43 -11.63
N GLY A 17 -20.93 9.26 -11.14
CA GLY A 17 -20.16 8.30 -11.94
C GLY A 17 -18.73 8.75 -12.29
N GLN A 18 -18.21 9.75 -11.60
CA GLN A 18 -16.84 10.23 -11.79
C GLN A 18 -15.82 9.19 -11.33
N VAL A 19 -16.10 8.51 -10.20
CA VAL A 19 -15.30 7.43 -9.63
C VAL A 19 -16.18 6.28 -9.16
N GLU A 20 -15.60 5.11 -9.00
CA GLU A 20 -16.28 3.94 -8.44
C GLU A 20 -16.20 3.89 -6.92
N TYR A 21 -15.19 4.57 -6.33
CA TYR A 21 -14.97 4.57 -4.89
C TYR A 21 -14.43 5.92 -4.44
N ALA A 22 -15.09 6.53 -3.49
CA ALA A 22 -14.63 7.74 -2.81
C ALA A 22 -14.32 7.42 -1.35
N LYS A 23 -13.23 7.97 -0.83
CA LYS A 23 -12.86 7.75 0.57
C LYS A 23 -12.37 9.05 1.21
N ALA A 24 -12.69 9.21 2.48
CA ALA A 24 -12.24 10.34 3.27
C ALA A 24 -10.72 10.30 3.47
N ASN A 25 -10.07 11.46 3.37
CA ASN A 25 -8.67 11.66 3.59
C ASN A 25 -8.45 12.66 4.74
N ARG A 26 -8.17 12.14 5.92
CA ARG A 26 -7.93 12.93 7.14
C ARG A 26 -6.53 13.55 7.18
N LEU A 27 -5.62 13.05 6.34
CA LEU A 27 -4.24 13.53 6.26
C LEU A 27 -4.09 14.71 5.31
N ALA A 28 -5.10 15.00 4.47
CA ALA A 28 -5.08 16.10 3.51
C ALA A 28 -5.18 17.48 4.17
N THR A 29 -5.82 17.57 5.34
CA THR A 29 -5.94 18.80 6.10
C THR A 29 -4.69 19.00 6.95
N GLY A 30 -4.05 20.17 6.90
CA GLY A 30 -2.89 20.49 7.74
C GLY A 30 -3.15 20.33 9.25
N GLU A 31 -4.41 20.29 9.66
CA GLU A 31 -4.87 20.06 11.02
C GLU A 31 -4.61 18.65 11.53
N ALA A 32 -4.42 17.67 10.64
CA ALA A 32 -4.17 16.27 11.03
C ALA A 32 -2.95 16.12 11.94
N TRP A 33 -1.89 16.88 11.71
CA TRP A 33 -0.67 16.85 12.52
C TRP A 33 -0.89 17.37 13.94
N THR A 34 -1.77 18.35 14.13
CA THR A 34 -2.06 18.97 15.43
C THR A 34 -3.14 18.24 16.21
N LEU A 35 -4.15 17.72 15.51
CA LEU A 35 -5.31 17.06 16.13
C LEU A 35 -5.09 15.57 16.40
N MET A 36 -4.23 14.92 15.63
CA MET A 36 -3.98 13.49 15.73
C MET A 36 -2.77 13.19 16.62
N PRO A 37 -2.83 12.21 17.54
CA PRO A 37 -1.65 11.79 18.29
C PRO A 37 -0.51 11.39 17.34
N ARG A 38 0.72 11.91 17.57
CA ARG A 38 1.88 11.76 16.66
C ARG A 38 2.16 10.30 16.28
N ALA A 39 2.11 9.37 17.25
CA ALA A 39 2.31 7.95 16.98
C ALA A 39 1.25 7.38 16.01
N ARG A 40 0.00 7.84 16.13
CA ARG A 40 -1.10 7.46 15.25
C ARG A 40 -0.93 8.05 13.86
N TYR A 41 -0.50 9.31 13.76
CA TYR A 41 -0.21 9.97 12.49
C TYR A 41 0.89 9.23 11.72
N LEU A 42 2.03 8.97 12.36
CA LEU A 42 3.15 8.25 11.75
C LEU A 42 2.77 6.82 11.37
N GLY A 43 2.04 6.12 12.25
CA GLY A 43 1.53 4.78 11.95
C GLY A 43 0.60 4.75 10.73
N ASN A 44 -0.34 5.70 10.65
CA ASN A 44 -1.23 5.83 9.50
C ASN A 44 -0.46 6.18 8.21
N ALA A 45 0.50 7.11 8.28
CA ALA A 45 1.31 7.49 7.12
C ALA A 45 2.13 6.31 6.59
N THR A 46 2.77 5.55 7.49
CA THR A 46 3.54 4.35 7.13
C THR A 46 2.65 3.27 6.51
N LEU A 47 1.50 2.98 7.14
CA LEU A 47 0.56 2.00 6.59
C LEU A 47 -0.02 2.47 5.25
N SER A 48 -0.26 3.76 5.08
CA SER A 48 -0.73 4.32 3.81
C SER A 48 0.32 4.16 2.72
N LEU A 49 1.61 4.39 3.02
CA LEU A 49 2.70 4.14 2.07
C LEU A 49 2.76 2.66 1.65
N LEU A 50 2.72 1.74 2.60
CA LEU A 50 2.70 0.30 2.31
C LEU A 50 1.46 -0.10 1.50
N THR A 51 0.31 0.53 1.78
CA THR A 51 -0.92 0.27 1.04
C THR A 51 -0.85 0.83 -0.38
N LYS A 52 -0.22 1.98 -0.61
CA LYS A 52 0.04 2.49 -1.97
C LYS A 52 0.79 1.46 -2.81
N ILE A 53 1.88 0.91 -2.26
CA ILE A 53 2.67 -0.14 -2.93
C ILE A 53 1.82 -1.40 -3.17
N ALA A 54 1.10 -1.86 -2.16
CA ALA A 54 0.31 -3.08 -2.26
C ALA A 54 -0.90 -2.94 -3.20
N SER A 55 -1.59 -1.81 -3.16
CA SER A 55 -2.82 -1.58 -3.93
C SER A 55 -2.59 -1.00 -5.33
N GLY A 56 -1.45 -0.32 -5.57
CA GLY A 56 -1.20 0.43 -6.80
C GLY A 56 -1.93 1.77 -6.90
N TYR A 57 -2.67 2.20 -5.88
CA TYR A 57 -3.27 3.54 -5.80
C TYR A 57 -2.31 4.53 -5.15
N TRP A 58 -1.35 5.00 -5.92
CA TRP A 58 -0.28 5.88 -5.43
C TRP A 58 -0.76 7.26 -4.97
N HIS A 59 -1.92 7.70 -5.44
CA HIS A 59 -2.53 8.97 -5.08
C HIS A 59 -3.34 8.92 -3.77
N VAL A 60 -3.74 7.74 -3.29
CA VAL A 60 -4.50 7.60 -2.03
C VAL A 60 -3.59 7.88 -0.84
N ALA A 61 -3.88 8.92 -0.05
CA ALA A 61 -3.04 9.34 1.05
C ALA A 61 -3.43 8.71 2.40
N ASP A 62 -4.73 8.59 2.72
CA ASP A 62 -5.21 8.00 3.97
C ASP A 62 -5.88 6.64 3.74
N SER A 63 -5.09 5.56 3.69
CA SER A 63 -5.65 4.21 3.49
C SER A 63 -6.48 3.70 4.67
N GLN A 64 -6.37 4.32 5.84
CA GLN A 64 -6.99 3.85 7.09
C GLN A 64 -8.36 4.47 7.37
N ALA A 65 -8.81 5.43 6.57
CA ALA A 65 -10.13 6.01 6.75
C ALA A 65 -11.22 5.00 6.36
N GLY A 66 -12.16 4.78 7.26
CA GLY A 66 -13.33 3.91 7.03
C GLY A 66 -14.57 4.66 6.51
N TYR A 67 -14.49 5.98 6.32
CA TYR A 67 -15.58 6.78 5.75
C TYR A 67 -15.47 6.76 4.23
N THR A 68 -16.33 5.99 3.59
CA THR A 68 -16.19 5.68 2.16
C THR A 68 -17.55 5.56 1.50
N ALA A 69 -17.59 5.83 0.20
CA ALA A 69 -18.73 5.58 -0.67
C ALA A 69 -18.27 4.70 -1.84
N ILE A 70 -19.10 3.74 -2.24
CA ILE A 70 -18.84 2.83 -3.35
C ILE A 70 -20.02 2.77 -4.30
N ALA A 71 -19.73 2.76 -5.60
CA ALA A 71 -20.75 2.57 -6.62
C ALA A 71 -21.25 1.12 -6.60
N ARG A 72 -22.56 0.91 -6.75
CA ARG A 72 -23.17 -0.42 -6.79
C ARG A 72 -22.50 -1.34 -7.81
N ARG A 73 -22.21 -0.83 -9.01
CA ARG A 73 -21.53 -1.57 -10.08
C ARG A 73 -20.13 -2.09 -9.68
N ALA A 74 -19.41 -1.35 -8.83
CA ALA A 74 -18.11 -1.80 -8.33
C ALA A 74 -18.29 -2.84 -7.22
N LEU A 75 -19.28 -2.62 -6.33
CA LEU A 75 -19.58 -3.56 -5.24
C LEU A 75 -19.99 -4.95 -5.78
N GLU A 76 -20.80 -4.99 -6.84
CA GLU A 76 -21.25 -6.24 -7.48
C GLU A 76 -20.11 -7.03 -8.16
N ARG A 77 -18.98 -6.37 -8.48
CA ARG A 77 -17.79 -7.00 -9.06
C ARG A 77 -16.80 -7.52 -8.02
N LEU A 78 -17.00 -7.17 -6.75
CA LEU A 78 -16.13 -7.58 -5.66
C LEU A 78 -16.64 -8.87 -5.01
N ASP A 79 -15.71 -9.76 -4.70
CA ASP A 79 -15.98 -10.92 -3.85
C ASP A 79 -15.82 -10.48 -2.38
N LEU A 80 -16.95 -10.11 -1.76
CA LEU A 80 -16.97 -9.56 -0.40
C LEU A 80 -16.55 -10.59 0.66
N ASP A 81 -16.74 -11.87 0.41
CA ASP A 81 -16.39 -12.96 1.33
C ASP A 81 -14.86 -13.15 1.45
N ARG A 82 -14.11 -12.69 0.45
CA ARG A 82 -12.65 -12.74 0.45
C ARG A 82 -11.98 -11.55 1.11
N LEU A 83 -12.73 -10.49 1.38
CA LEU A 83 -12.15 -9.29 2.00
C LEU A 83 -11.71 -9.56 3.43
N TYR A 84 -10.54 -9.05 3.77
CA TYR A 84 -9.97 -9.20 5.10
C TYR A 84 -10.83 -8.45 6.13
N PRO A 85 -11.27 -9.10 7.22
CA PRO A 85 -12.14 -8.47 8.20
C PRO A 85 -11.38 -7.50 9.13
N ARG A 86 -12.12 -6.65 9.85
CA ARG A 86 -11.63 -5.74 10.89
C ARG A 86 -10.62 -4.69 10.38
N TYR A 87 -9.50 -4.49 11.08
CA TYR A 87 -8.56 -3.39 10.84
C TYR A 87 -7.84 -3.43 9.49
N GLY A 88 -7.76 -4.58 8.84
CA GLY A 88 -7.16 -4.72 7.50
C GLY A 88 -8.10 -4.40 6.35
N PHE A 89 -9.41 -4.35 6.60
CA PHE A 89 -10.44 -4.17 5.58
C PHE A 89 -10.19 -2.98 4.63
N PRO A 90 -9.90 -1.74 5.10
CA PRO A 90 -9.76 -0.62 4.19
C PRO A 90 -8.57 -0.77 3.22
N ASN A 91 -7.50 -1.42 3.68
CA ASN A 91 -6.32 -1.65 2.85
C ASN A 91 -6.58 -2.73 1.80
N ASP A 92 -7.21 -3.83 2.21
CA ASP A 92 -7.52 -4.96 1.34
C ASP A 92 -8.58 -4.57 0.29
N MET A 93 -9.57 -3.76 0.67
CA MET A 93 -10.55 -3.19 -0.24
C MET A 93 -9.87 -2.45 -1.40
N LEU A 94 -8.88 -1.60 -1.11
CA LEU A 94 -8.14 -0.88 -2.16
C LEU A 94 -7.43 -1.84 -3.11
N VAL A 95 -6.85 -2.92 -2.61
CA VAL A 95 -6.20 -3.92 -3.46
C VAL A 95 -7.21 -4.59 -4.40
N HIS A 96 -8.36 -5.01 -3.87
CA HIS A 96 -9.41 -5.63 -4.66
C HIS A 96 -10.03 -4.68 -5.69
N LEU A 97 -10.22 -3.41 -5.33
CA LEU A 97 -10.68 -2.36 -6.24
C LEU A 97 -9.69 -2.14 -7.40
N ASN A 98 -8.37 -2.16 -7.14
CA ASN A 98 -7.36 -2.01 -8.19
C ASN A 98 -7.35 -3.18 -9.16
N VAL A 99 -7.62 -4.40 -8.70
CA VAL A 99 -7.72 -5.58 -9.57
C VAL A 99 -8.88 -5.47 -10.56
N ILE A 100 -9.96 -4.79 -10.19
CA ILE A 100 -11.10 -4.54 -11.09
C ILE A 100 -11.03 -3.21 -11.84
N ASP A 101 -9.89 -2.51 -11.79
CA ASP A 101 -9.64 -1.20 -12.41
C ASP A 101 -10.66 -0.11 -12.00
N ALA A 102 -11.08 -0.12 -10.74
CA ALA A 102 -11.98 0.89 -10.21
C ALA A 102 -11.24 2.22 -10.00
N ARG A 103 -11.87 3.34 -10.39
CA ARG A 103 -11.35 4.68 -10.09
C ARG A 103 -11.62 5.03 -8.63
N VAL A 104 -10.60 5.53 -7.95
CA VAL A 104 -10.65 5.86 -6.52
C VAL A 104 -10.26 7.30 -6.31
N ARG A 105 -11.02 8.03 -5.48
CA ARG A 105 -10.72 9.42 -5.13
C ARG A 105 -10.66 9.63 -3.62
N ASP A 106 -9.61 10.30 -3.18
CA ASP A 106 -9.51 10.84 -1.82
C ASP A 106 -10.29 12.15 -1.72
N ILE A 107 -11.19 12.23 -0.74
CA ILE A 107 -11.96 13.43 -0.44
C ILE A 107 -11.41 14.02 0.87
N PRO A 108 -10.90 15.25 0.88
CA PRO A 108 -10.44 15.89 2.11
C PRO A 108 -11.52 15.84 3.18
N SER A 109 -11.16 15.38 4.38
CA SER A 109 -12.09 15.22 5.48
C SER A 109 -11.43 15.67 6.79
N ARG A 110 -12.20 16.30 7.65
CA ARG A 110 -11.72 16.80 8.93
C ARG A 110 -11.61 15.66 9.95
N PRO A 111 -10.44 15.47 10.59
CA PRO A 111 -10.32 14.48 11.65
C PRO A 111 -11.04 14.95 12.92
N VAL A 112 -12.02 14.19 13.42
CA VAL A 112 -12.75 14.48 14.66
C VAL A 112 -12.18 13.60 15.77
N TYR A 113 -11.53 14.23 16.77
CA TYR A 113 -10.96 13.59 17.95
C TYR A 113 -11.46 14.25 19.24
N GLY A 114 -11.26 13.57 20.38
CA GLY A 114 -11.60 14.13 21.69
C GLY A 114 -13.07 14.00 22.09
N VAL A 115 -13.86 13.16 21.40
CA VAL A 115 -15.28 12.92 21.70
C VAL A 115 -15.54 11.60 22.46
N GLY A 116 -14.55 11.19 23.29
CA GLY A 116 -14.69 10.01 24.16
C GLY A 116 -14.28 8.68 23.51
N GLU A 117 -13.59 8.71 22.37
CA GLU A 117 -13.12 7.49 21.71
C GLU A 117 -12.06 6.75 22.51
N ARG A 118 -12.21 5.43 22.65
CA ARG A 118 -11.20 4.53 23.21
C ARG A 118 -10.62 3.68 22.09
N SER A 119 -9.31 3.80 21.86
CA SER A 119 -8.63 2.96 20.87
C SER A 119 -8.41 1.55 21.43
N GLY A 120 -9.07 0.55 20.83
CA GLY A 120 -8.83 -0.87 21.14
C GLY A 120 -7.64 -1.47 20.37
N ILE A 121 -6.86 -0.66 19.66
CA ILE A 121 -5.78 -1.13 18.80
C ILE A 121 -4.55 -1.51 19.63
N ARG A 122 -4.16 -2.79 19.57
CA ARG A 122 -2.87 -3.27 20.08
C ARG A 122 -1.87 -3.28 18.92
N TYR A 123 -1.05 -2.24 18.83
CA TYR A 123 -0.10 -2.03 17.71
C TYR A 123 0.83 -3.23 17.48
N SER A 124 1.32 -3.87 18.55
CA SER A 124 2.20 -5.05 18.47
C SER A 124 1.58 -6.24 17.74
N ARG A 125 0.26 -6.36 17.71
CA ARG A 125 -0.47 -7.43 16.99
C ARG A 125 -0.97 -6.97 15.62
N VAL A 126 -1.42 -5.73 15.54
CA VAL A 126 -2.06 -5.19 14.33
C VAL A 126 -1.02 -4.90 13.25
N VAL A 127 0.13 -4.32 13.59
CA VAL A 127 1.16 -3.97 12.60
C VAL A 127 1.70 -5.20 11.86
N PRO A 128 2.15 -6.29 12.52
CA PRO A 128 2.61 -7.48 11.82
C PRO A 128 1.50 -8.15 10.99
N ALA A 129 0.26 -8.16 11.49
CA ALA A 129 -0.87 -8.76 10.78
C ALA A 129 -1.19 -8.00 9.49
N ILE A 130 -1.26 -6.66 9.54
CA ILE A 130 -1.51 -5.84 8.36
C ILE A 130 -0.32 -5.88 7.40
N SER A 131 0.93 -5.87 7.88
CA SER A 131 2.10 -6.00 7.01
C SER A 131 2.08 -7.32 6.24
N ARG A 132 1.78 -8.43 6.91
CA ARG A 132 1.63 -9.74 6.25
C ARG A 132 0.48 -9.75 5.25
N LEU A 133 -0.66 -9.12 5.59
CA LEU A 133 -1.78 -8.95 4.67
C LEU A 133 -1.34 -8.21 3.42
N LEU A 134 -0.68 -7.05 3.57
CA LEU A 134 -0.25 -6.21 2.45
C LEU A 134 0.75 -6.90 1.54
N VAL A 135 1.69 -7.67 2.09
CA VAL A 135 2.63 -8.48 1.30
C VAL A 135 1.87 -9.53 0.47
N LYS A 136 0.95 -10.27 1.11
CA LYS A 136 0.11 -11.26 0.39
C LYS A 136 -0.76 -10.59 -0.68
N ALA A 137 -1.39 -9.49 -0.34
CA ALA A 137 -2.27 -8.73 -1.23
C ALA A 137 -1.50 -8.13 -2.42
N PHE A 138 -0.27 -7.66 -2.22
CA PHE A 138 0.63 -7.19 -3.29
C PHE A 138 0.88 -8.28 -4.32
N PHE A 139 1.37 -9.45 -3.90
CA PHE A 139 1.64 -10.55 -4.83
C PHE A 139 0.37 -11.10 -5.47
N TRP A 140 -0.74 -11.16 -4.72
CA TRP A 140 -2.05 -11.55 -5.27
C TRP A 140 -2.52 -10.57 -6.34
N ARG A 141 -2.41 -9.24 -6.12
CA ARG A 141 -2.73 -8.21 -7.12
C ARG A 141 -1.85 -8.35 -8.37
N LEU A 142 -0.54 -8.49 -8.19
CA LEU A 142 0.39 -8.67 -9.32
C LEU A 142 -0.04 -9.87 -10.16
N TRP A 143 -0.35 -10.99 -9.52
CA TRP A 143 -0.81 -12.20 -10.20
C TRP A 143 -2.13 -12.00 -10.93
N GLN A 144 -3.16 -11.48 -10.23
CA GLN A 144 -4.50 -11.31 -10.79
C GLN A 144 -4.54 -10.28 -11.92
N LYS A 145 -3.89 -9.13 -11.71
CA LYS A 145 -3.97 -8.00 -12.64
C LYS A 145 -3.01 -8.15 -13.81
N TYR A 146 -1.76 -8.50 -13.53
CA TYR A 146 -0.65 -8.43 -14.49
C TYR A 146 -0.16 -9.79 -15.02
N VAL A 147 -0.76 -10.90 -14.61
CA VAL A 147 -0.50 -12.23 -15.18
C VAL A 147 -1.77 -12.82 -15.77
N ILE A 148 -2.88 -12.81 -15.00
CA ILE A 148 -4.12 -13.47 -15.42
C ILE A 148 -4.96 -12.59 -16.36
N ARG A 149 -5.15 -11.29 -16.01
CA ARG A 149 -6.05 -10.42 -16.78
C ARG A 149 -5.37 -9.78 -17.98
N ASP A 150 -4.25 -9.16 -17.77
CA ASP A 150 -3.51 -8.40 -18.80
C ASP A 150 -2.02 -8.57 -18.54
N PHE A 151 -1.37 -9.41 -19.35
CA PHE A 151 0.03 -9.71 -19.14
C PHE A 151 0.90 -8.45 -19.30
N HIS A 152 1.60 -8.08 -18.23
CA HIS A 152 2.45 -6.91 -18.24
C HIS A 152 3.89 -7.23 -17.81
N PRO A 153 4.92 -6.74 -18.54
CA PRO A 153 6.33 -7.05 -18.25
C PRO A 153 6.82 -6.62 -16.86
N LEU A 154 6.11 -5.69 -16.18
CA LEU A 154 6.50 -5.23 -14.85
C LEU A 154 6.66 -6.37 -13.83
N VAL A 155 5.96 -7.50 -14.04
CA VAL A 155 6.07 -8.67 -13.15
C VAL A 155 7.49 -9.23 -13.15
N PHE A 156 8.14 -9.31 -14.34
CA PHE A 156 9.52 -9.76 -14.43
C PHE A 156 10.49 -8.82 -13.69
N PHE A 157 10.28 -7.51 -13.81
CA PHE A 157 11.11 -6.54 -13.09
C PHE A 157 10.96 -6.66 -11.58
N TYR A 158 9.75 -6.87 -11.07
CA TYR A 158 9.54 -7.13 -9.64
C TYR A 158 10.21 -8.44 -9.20
N VAL A 159 9.94 -9.54 -9.89
CA VAL A 159 10.45 -10.86 -9.51
C VAL A 159 11.98 -10.88 -9.55
N LEU A 160 12.57 -10.44 -10.66
CA LEU A 160 14.04 -10.42 -10.82
C LEU A 160 14.67 -9.41 -9.85
N GLY A 161 14.10 -8.20 -9.73
CA GLY A 161 14.61 -7.17 -8.84
C GLY A 161 14.61 -7.58 -7.37
N ILE A 162 13.50 -8.17 -6.90
CA ILE A 162 13.40 -8.69 -5.52
C ILE A 162 14.40 -9.85 -5.32
N ALA A 163 14.51 -10.78 -6.28
CA ALA A 163 15.43 -11.91 -6.19
C ALA A 163 16.89 -11.46 -6.11
N LEU A 164 17.32 -10.54 -6.97
CA LEU A 164 18.67 -9.98 -6.96
C LEU A 164 18.95 -9.21 -5.66
N PHE A 165 17.99 -8.38 -5.23
CA PHE A 165 18.14 -7.60 -3.99
C PHE A 165 18.28 -8.50 -2.76
N LEU A 166 17.44 -9.52 -2.64
CA LEU A 166 17.51 -10.49 -1.52
C LEU A 166 18.78 -11.33 -1.58
N ALA A 167 19.23 -11.74 -2.77
CA ALA A 167 20.51 -12.44 -2.93
C ALA A 167 21.68 -11.54 -2.49
N GLY A 168 21.70 -10.27 -2.92
CA GLY A 168 22.71 -9.30 -2.51
C GLY A 168 22.69 -9.05 -1.00
N LEU A 169 21.50 -8.93 -0.40
CA LEU A 169 21.35 -8.76 1.05
C LEU A 169 21.86 -10.01 1.81
N GLY A 170 21.48 -11.20 1.36
CA GLY A 170 21.90 -12.46 1.97
C GLY A 170 23.44 -12.66 1.90
N LEU A 171 24.03 -12.45 0.73
CA LEU A 171 25.48 -12.53 0.55
C LEU A 171 26.20 -11.45 1.38
N GLY A 172 25.71 -10.20 1.37
CA GLY A 172 26.31 -9.13 2.15
C GLY A 172 26.27 -9.40 3.66
N LEU A 173 25.18 -9.93 4.19
CA LEU A 173 25.10 -10.35 5.59
C LEU A 173 26.07 -11.50 5.89
N ALA A 174 26.19 -12.49 5.00
CA ALA A 174 27.14 -13.58 5.16
C ALA A 174 28.59 -13.06 5.19
N GLU A 175 28.94 -12.10 4.32
CA GLU A 175 30.25 -11.46 4.32
C GLU A 175 30.56 -10.72 5.63
N VAL A 176 29.58 -9.97 6.17
CA VAL A 176 29.73 -9.28 7.47
C VAL A 176 30.04 -10.30 8.58
N VAL A 177 29.31 -11.42 8.62
CA VAL A 177 29.53 -12.48 9.60
C VAL A 177 30.91 -13.13 9.43
N LEU A 178 31.30 -13.49 8.19
CA LEU A 178 32.60 -14.08 7.91
C LEU A 178 33.74 -13.14 8.30
N ARG A 179 33.61 -11.85 8.04
CA ARG A 179 34.58 -10.83 8.44
C ARG A 179 34.71 -10.73 9.95
N ALA A 180 33.59 -10.78 10.68
CA ALA A 180 33.59 -10.78 12.14
C ALA A 180 34.27 -12.02 12.73
N LEU A 181 34.26 -13.15 12.02
CA LEU A 181 34.97 -14.40 12.36
C LEU A 181 36.43 -14.39 11.96
N GLY A 182 36.97 -13.29 11.43
CA GLY A 182 38.37 -13.14 11.06
C GLY A 182 38.76 -13.62 9.65
N ASN A 183 37.79 -13.99 8.82
CA ASN A 183 38.04 -14.40 7.45
C ASN A 183 38.33 -13.21 6.53
N ALA A 184 39.23 -13.42 5.57
CA ALA A 184 39.44 -12.43 4.50
C ALA A 184 38.31 -12.54 3.45
N ILE A 185 37.78 -11.40 3.03
CA ILE A 185 36.75 -11.35 1.99
C ILE A 185 37.36 -10.84 0.70
N PRO A 186 37.25 -11.58 -0.43
CA PRO A 186 37.73 -11.13 -1.71
C PRO A 186 37.01 -9.82 -2.16
N ALA A 187 37.75 -8.87 -2.72
CA ALA A 187 37.17 -7.63 -3.23
C ALA A 187 36.11 -7.88 -4.31
N ALA A 188 36.27 -8.93 -5.12
CA ALA A 188 35.29 -9.31 -6.13
C ALA A 188 33.92 -9.64 -5.55
N THR A 189 33.86 -10.27 -4.37
CA THR A 189 32.56 -10.59 -3.71
C THR A 189 31.89 -9.36 -3.20
N ILE A 190 32.62 -8.40 -2.64
CA ILE A 190 32.09 -7.10 -2.20
C ILE A 190 31.47 -6.36 -3.39
N VAL A 191 32.17 -6.34 -4.53
CA VAL A 191 31.65 -5.71 -5.77
C VAL A 191 30.39 -6.44 -6.26
N LEU A 192 30.38 -7.78 -6.23
CA LEU A 192 29.20 -8.56 -6.59
C LEU A 192 27.99 -8.22 -5.71
N VAL A 193 28.17 -8.17 -4.39
CA VAL A 193 27.11 -7.76 -3.45
C VAL A 193 26.57 -6.36 -3.78
N ALA A 194 27.48 -5.41 -4.02
CA ALA A 194 27.08 -4.05 -4.40
C ALA A 194 26.27 -4.03 -5.71
N LEU A 195 26.71 -4.77 -6.74
CA LEU A 195 25.98 -4.87 -8.01
C LEU A 195 24.61 -5.49 -7.83
N LEU A 196 24.49 -6.59 -7.07
CA LEU A 196 23.21 -7.25 -6.80
C LEU A 196 22.22 -6.31 -6.09
N LEU A 197 22.69 -5.57 -5.09
CA LEU A 197 21.85 -4.60 -4.37
C LEU A 197 21.44 -3.43 -5.26
N VAL A 198 22.36 -2.86 -6.04
CA VAL A 198 22.08 -1.73 -6.93
C VAL A 198 21.12 -2.14 -8.05
N PHE A 199 21.45 -3.18 -8.82
CA PHE A 199 20.56 -3.63 -9.90
C PHE A 199 19.23 -4.15 -9.39
N GLY A 200 19.22 -4.89 -8.27
CA GLY A 200 17.98 -5.37 -7.64
C GLY A 200 17.06 -4.22 -7.26
N SER A 201 17.59 -3.20 -6.56
CA SER A 201 16.80 -2.02 -6.18
C SER A 201 16.34 -1.22 -7.41
N GLN A 202 17.21 -1.08 -8.41
CA GLN A 202 16.87 -0.33 -9.65
C GLN A 202 15.73 -1.00 -10.43
N LEU A 203 15.73 -2.33 -10.55
CA LEU A 203 14.65 -3.07 -11.20
C LEU A 203 13.33 -2.95 -10.42
N VAL A 204 13.37 -3.01 -9.08
CA VAL A 204 12.18 -2.80 -8.24
C VAL A 204 11.62 -1.40 -8.42
N LEU A 205 12.47 -0.35 -8.39
CA LEU A 205 12.04 1.02 -8.59
C LEU A 205 11.44 1.24 -9.99
N PHE A 206 12.04 0.62 -11.01
CA PHE A 206 11.51 0.67 -12.37
C PHE A 206 10.15 -0.04 -12.48
N ALA A 207 9.98 -1.20 -11.84
CA ALA A 207 8.70 -1.89 -11.77
C ALA A 207 7.64 -1.05 -11.05
N MET A 208 8.01 -0.36 -9.96
CA MET A 208 7.11 0.57 -9.25
C MET A 208 6.69 1.73 -10.15
N TRP A 209 7.62 2.29 -10.94
CA TRP A 209 7.29 3.35 -11.90
C TRP A 209 6.32 2.87 -12.97
N LEU A 210 6.54 1.69 -13.55
CA LEU A 210 5.60 1.09 -14.51
C LEU A 210 4.22 0.82 -13.89
N ASP A 211 4.16 0.38 -12.62
CA ASP A 211 2.92 0.18 -11.89
C ASP A 211 2.17 1.51 -11.66
N MET A 212 2.91 2.58 -11.32
CA MET A 212 2.35 3.93 -11.20
C MET A 212 1.76 4.43 -12.52
N GLU A 213 2.50 4.27 -13.61
CA GLU A 213 2.08 4.69 -14.94
C GLU A 213 0.84 3.94 -15.42
N ARG A 214 0.78 2.62 -15.19
CA ARG A 214 -0.37 1.77 -15.54
C ARG A 214 -1.65 2.13 -14.77
N ASN A 215 -1.51 2.63 -13.54
CA ASN A 215 -2.63 2.97 -12.67
C ASN A 215 -2.95 4.48 -12.63
N LYS A 216 -2.31 5.30 -13.45
CA LYS A 216 -2.49 6.78 -13.41
C LYS A 216 -3.91 7.25 -13.69
N ASP A 217 -4.65 6.51 -14.53
CA ASP A 217 -6.02 6.85 -14.95
C ASP A 217 -7.09 6.36 -13.95
N LEU A 218 -6.67 5.70 -12.86
CA LEU A 218 -7.56 5.23 -11.79
C LEU A 218 -7.78 6.27 -10.67
N ARG A 219 -7.69 7.55 -11.01
CA ARG A 219 -7.90 8.70 -10.10
C ARG A 219 -9.33 9.21 -10.14
#